data_a8499a78639b10d5033bf5af5a0a86ef
#
_entry.id   a8499a78639b10d5033bf5af5a0a86ef
#
_cell.length_a   1.000
_cell.length_b   1.000
_cell.length_c   1.000
_cell.angle_alpha   90.00
_cell.angle_beta   90.00
_cell.angle_gamma   90.00
#
_symmetry.space_group_name_H-M   'P 1'
#
loop_
_entity.id
_entity.type
_entity.pdbx_description
1 polymer ?
#
loop_
_entity_poly.entity_id
_entity_poly.type
_entity_poly.pdbx_seq_one_letter_code
_entity_poly.pdbx_strand_id
1 'polypeptide(L)'
;MAKIAAIFQLLDKNVTVSSHRLELLSPARDAAIAREAILHGADAVYIGGPGFGARHNASNSLKDIAELVPFAHRYGAKIFVTLNTILHDDELEPAQRLITDLYQTGVDALIVQDMGILELDIPPIELHASTQCDIRTVEKAKFLSDVGFTQIVLARELNLDQIRAIH
;
A
#
# COMPACT_ATOMS: atom_id res chain seq x y z
N MET A 1 44.59 1.71 22.42
CA MET A 1 43.52 2.53 21.82
C MET A 1 43.50 2.54 20.28
N ALA A 2 44.64 2.42 19.60
CA ALA A 2 44.68 2.42 18.11
C ALA A 2 44.09 1.19 17.39
N LYS A 3 44.00 0.01 18.07
CA LYS A 3 43.41 -1.21 17.47
C LYS A 3 41.88 -1.22 17.40
N ILE A 4 41.19 -0.47 18.26
CA ILE A 4 39.73 -0.41 18.29
C ILE A 4 39.22 0.53 17.15
N ALA A 5 39.96 1.61 16.86
CA ALA A 5 39.64 2.50 15.76
C ALA A 5 39.78 1.84 14.39
N ALA A 6 40.73 0.90 14.22
CA ALA A 6 40.94 0.17 12.98
C ALA A 6 39.82 -0.85 12.67
N ILE A 7 39.21 -1.43 13.73
CA ILE A 7 38.09 -2.37 13.60
C ILE A 7 36.81 -1.60 13.17
N PHE A 8 36.58 -0.42 13.70
CA PHE A 8 35.47 0.44 13.25
C PHE A 8 35.62 0.91 11.79
N GLN A 9 36.83 1.18 11.33
CA GLN A 9 37.09 1.56 9.93
C GLN A 9 36.97 0.39 8.93
N LEU A 10 37.10 -0.86 9.38
CA LEU A 10 36.91 -2.06 8.54
C LEU A 10 35.45 -2.50 8.46
N LEU A 11 34.61 -2.11 9.42
CA LEU A 11 33.17 -2.38 9.36
C LEU A 11 32.40 -1.38 8.48
N ASP A 12 33.03 -0.24 8.14
CA ASP A 12 32.36 0.87 7.41
C ASP A 12 32.50 0.77 5.88
N LYS A 13 33.13 -0.28 5.35
CA LYS A 13 33.48 -0.33 3.90
C LYS A 13 32.55 -1.16 3.04
N ASN A 14 31.53 -1.87 3.57
CA ASN A 14 30.61 -2.67 2.74
C ASN A 14 29.18 -2.86 3.28
N VAL A 15 28.73 -2.02 4.19
CA VAL A 15 27.30 -1.93 4.48
C VAL A 15 26.84 -0.62 3.88
N THR A 16 26.49 -0.64 2.60
CA THR A 16 25.47 0.28 2.10
C THR A 16 24.22 -0.08 2.88
N VAL A 17 24.00 0.57 4.01
CA VAL A 17 22.70 0.59 4.64
C VAL A 17 21.84 1.35 3.65
N SER A 18 21.21 0.58 2.76
CA SER A 18 20.04 1.07 2.04
C SER A 18 19.12 1.62 3.13
N SER A 19 18.85 2.91 3.10
CA SER A 19 17.96 3.57 4.06
C SER A 19 16.50 3.19 3.76
N HIS A 20 16.23 1.89 3.55
CA HIS A 20 14.87 1.39 3.47
C HIS A 20 14.25 1.51 4.86
N ARG A 21 13.49 2.56 5.05
CA ARG A 21 12.64 2.69 6.21
C ARG A 21 11.57 1.60 6.10
N LEU A 22 11.56 0.69 7.08
CA LEU A 22 10.49 -0.30 7.18
C LEU A 22 9.18 0.43 7.50
N GLU A 23 8.12 0.11 6.77
CA GLU A 23 6.78 0.62 6.99
C GLU A 23 5.96 -0.44 7.73
N LEU A 24 5.48 -0.12 8.93
CA LEU A 24 4.54 -0.98 9.65
C LEU A 24 3.13 -0.74 9.14
N LEU A 25 2.68 -1.61 8.23
CA LEU A 25 1.35 -1.57 7.64
C LEU A 25 0.35 -2.40 8.44
N SER A 26 -0.68 -1.76 8.97
CA SER A 26 -1.74 -2.42 9.77
C SER A 26 -3.06 -2.54 8.99
N PRO A 27 -3.77 -3.68 9.10
CA PRO A 27 -5.13 -3.79 8.61
C PRO A 27 -6.12 -3.10 9.56
N ALA A 28 -7.15 -2.45 9.02
CA ALA A 28 -8.27 -1.97 9.81
C ALA A 28 -9.61 -2.36 9.17
N ARG A 29 -10.53 -2.87 9.98
CA ARG A 29 -11.89 -3.13 9.55
C ARG A 29 -12.68 -1.83 9.39
N ASP A 30 -12.48 -0.91 10.33
CA ASP A 30 -13.19 0.36 10.43
C ASP A 30 -12.28 1.48 10.93
N ALA A 31 -12.79 2.73 10.87
CA ALA A 31 -12.03 3.91 11.26
C ALA A 31 -11.63 3.91 12.75
N ALA A 32 -12.38 3.25 13.64
CA ALA A 32 -12.01 3.15 15.05
C ALA A 32 -10.77 2.27 15.24
N ILE A 33 -10.74 1.09 14.60
CA ILE A 33 -9.57 0.20 14.61
C ILE A 33 -8.37 0.87 13.92
N ALA A 34 -8.59 1.63 12.84
CA ALA A 34 -7.54 2.38 12.18
C ALA A 34 -6.87 3.39 13.12
N ARG A 35 -7.65 4.13 13.90
CA ARG A 35 -7.13 5.08 14.91
C ARG A 35 -6.31 4.38 15.97
N GLU A 36 -6.78 3.24 16.49
CA GLU A 36 -6.03 2.44 17.46
C GLU A 36 -4.70 1.94 16.89
N ALA A 37 -4.69 1.43 15.65
CA ALA A 37 -3.46 1.00 14.99
C ALA A 37 -2.43 2.13 14.89
N ILE A 38 -2.86 3.33 14.48
CA ILE A 38 -2.01 4.52 14.37
C ILE A 38 -1.46 4.92 15.74
N LEU A 39 -2.31 4.96 16.77
CA LEU A 39 -1.88 5.31 18.14
C LEU A 39 -0.89 4.29 18.73
N HIS A 40 -0.88 3.06 18.22
CA HIS A 40 0.05 2.00 18.60
C HIS A 40 1.25 1.86 17.64
N GLY A 41 1.49 2.84 16.77
CA GLY A 41 2.72 2.98 16.00
C GLY A 41 2.67 2.43 14.58
N ALA A 42 1.48 2.21 14.00
CA ALA A 42 1.40 1.91 12.57
C ALA A 42 1.85 3.12 11.73
N ASP A 43 2.76 2.89 10.78
CA ASP A 43 3.19 3.89 9.81
C ASP A 43 2.16 4.08 8.69
N ALA A 44 1.39 3.02 8.40
CA ALA A 44 0.30 3.06 7.44
C ALA A 44 -0.83 2.13 7.86
N VAL A 45 -2.05 2.44 7.44
CA VAL A 45 -3.23 1.59 7.66
C VAL A 45 -3.92 1.36 6.34
N TYR A 46 -4.28 0.10 6.04
CA TYR A 46 -5.16 -0.19 4.94
C TYR A 46 -6.57 -0.55 5.42
N ILE A 47 -7.57 0.03 4.73
CA ILE A 47 -8.99 -0.03 5.12
C ILE A 47 -9.86 -0.25 3.88
N GLY A 48 -10.97 -0.96 4.03
CA GLY A 48 -11.95 -1.13 2.96
C GLY A 48 -12.69 0.17 2.67
N GLY A 49 -12.78 0.55 1.40
CA GLY A 49 -13.60 1.66 0.94
C GLY A 49 -15.08 1.29 0.77
N PRO A 50 -15.93 2.25 0.38
CA PRO A 50 -17.30 1.98 0.00
C PRO A 50 -17.34 1.22 -1.35
N GLY A 51 -17.84 0.00 -1.37
CA GLY A 51 -17.84 -0.87 -2.56
C GLY A 51 -16.46 -1.44 -2.90
N PHE A 52 -16.34 -2.22 -3.96
CA PHE A 52 -15.12 -2.74 -4.60
C PHE A 52 -14.00 -3.31 -3.70
N GLY A 53 -14.29 -3.62 -2.45
CA GLY A 53 -13.37 -4.29 -1.54
C GLY A 53 -13.67 -5.79 -1.45
N ALA A 54 -12.64 -6.65 -1.44
CA ALA A 54 -12.79 -8.10 -1.34
C ALA A 54 -13.50 -8.57 -0.04
N ARG A 55 -13.70 -7.66 0.92
CA ARG A 55 -14.41 -7.92 2.18
C ARG A 55 -15.69 -7.08 2.25
N HIS A 56 -16.79 -7.59 1.74
CA HIS A 56 -18.10 -6.91 1.73
C HIS A 56 -18.61 -6.42 3.10
N ASN A 57 -18.13 -7.01 4.21
CA ASN A 57 -18.57 -6.67 5.57
C ASN A 57 -17.74 -5.55 6.23
N ALA A 58 -16.83 -4.92 5.51
CA ALA A 58 -15.93 -3.88 6.02
C ALA A 58 -15.95 -2.64 5.11
N SER A 59 -17.14 -2.23 4.68
CA SER A 59 -17.28 -0.99 3.91
C SER A 59 -17.34 0.20 4.86
N ASN A 60 -16.37 1.11 4.73
CA ASN A 60 -16.39 2.40 5.40
C ASN A 60 -16.95 3.45 4.44
N SER A 61 -17.70 4.40 4.94
CA SER A 61 -18.19 5.49 4.09
C SER A 61 -17.06 6.45 3.70
N LEU A 62 -17.23 7.19 2.60
CA LEU A 62 -16.32 8.28 2.23
C LEU A 62 -16.14 9.28 3.37
N LYS A 63 -17.19 9.52 4.15
CA LYS A 63 -17.13 10.41 5.32
C LYS A 63 -16.19 9.88 6.40
N ASP A 64 -16.28 8.58 6.73
CA ASP A 64 -15.40 7.96 7.73
C ASP A 64 -13.94 8.06 7.31
N ILE A 65 -13.65 7.84 6.01
CA ILE A 65 -12.32 7.97 5.45
C ILE A 65 -11.85 9.43 5.48
N ALA A 66 -12.69 10.38 5.07
CA ALA A 66 -12.38 11.81 5.08
C ALA A 66 -12.08 12.35 6.50
N GLU A 67 -12.69 11.77 7.53
CA GLU A 67 -12.40 12.11 8.93
C GLU A 67 -11.15 11.38 9.47
N LEU A 68 -10.81 10.21 8.92
CA LEU A 68 -9.65 9.41 9.31
C LEU A 68 -8.34 9.98 8.77
N VAL A 69 -8.31 10.40 7.49
CA VAL A 69 -7.10 10.88 6.82
C VAL A 69 -6.41 12.02 7.58
N PRO A 70 -7.07 13.15 7.94
CA PRO A 70 -6.39 14.21 8.66
C PRO A 70 -5.97 13.80 10.08
N PHE A 71 -6.62 12.81 10.68
CA PHE A 71 -6.15 12.22 11.92
C PHE A 71 -4.84 11.47 11.70
N ALA A 72 -4.77 10.57 10.71
CA ALA A 72 -3.58 9.80 10.39
C ALA A 72 -2.38 10.69 10.07
N HIS A 73 -2.57 11.69 9.22
CA HIS A 73 -1.51 12.62 8.81
C HIS A 73 -0.92 13.41 9.98
N ARG A 74 -1.69 13.73 11.03
CA ARG A 74 -1.15 14.38 12.25
C ARG A 74 -0.14 13.49 12.99
N TYR A 75 -0.24 12.17 12.86
CA TYR A 75 0.70 11.21 13.44
C TYR A 75 1.77 10.77 12.42
N GLY A 76 1.79 11.33 11.20
CA GLY A 76 2.68 10.96 10.12
C GLY A 76 2.37 9.59 9.52
N ALA A 77 1.18 9.03 9.80
CA ALA A 77 0.72 7.76 9.25
C ALA A 77 -0.07 7.97 7.95
N LYS A 78 -0.03 6.97 7.07
CA LYS A 78 -0.72 6.97 5.77
C LYS A 78 -2.00 6.13 5.81
N ILE A 79 -2.95 6.48 4.94
CA ILE A 79 -4.19 5.72 4.74
C ILE A 79 -4.22 5.18 3.31
N PHE A 80 -4.31 3.85 3.20
CA PHE A 80 -4.48 3.14 1.94
C PHE A 80 -5.88 2.55 1.86
N VAL A 81 -6.59 2.77 0.76
CA VAL A 81 -7.94 2.23 0.58
C VAL A 81 -7.91 1.06 -0.40
N THR A 82 -8.59 -0.04 -0.05
CA THR A 82 -8.63 -1.22 -0.92
C THR A 82 -9.77 -1.12 -1.94
N LEU A 83 -9.41 -1.23 -3.23
CA LEU A 83 -10.25 -1.51 -4.38
C LEU A 83 -9.74 -2.79 -5.04
N ASN A 84 -9.78 -3.89 -4.33
CA ASN A 84 -9.07 -5.11 -4.69
C ASN A 84 -10.01 -6.26 -5.09
N THR A 85 -11.04 -5.93 -5.83
CA THR A 85 -11.91 -6.86 -6.58
C THR A 85 -11.64 -6.73 -8.07
N ILE A 86 -12.04 -7.76 -8.83
CA ILE A 86 -12.14 -7.67 -10.29
C ILE A 86 -13.36 -6.82 -10.61
N LEU A 87 -13.23 -5.92 -11.57
CA LEU A 87 -14.31 -5.02 -12.02
C LEU A 87 -14.99 -5.58 -13.27
N HIS A 88 -16.30 -5.46 -13.32
CA HIS A 88 -17.09 -5.68 -14.53
C HIS A 88 -17.23 -4.37 -15.32
N ASP A 89 -17.59 -4.47 -16.59
CA ASP A 89 -17.66 -3.31 -17.49
C ASP A 89 -18.58 -2.20 -16.95
N ASP A 90 -19.70 -2.56 -16.32
CA ASP A 90 -20.65 -1.64 -15.71
C ASP A 90 -20.17 -1.04 -14.38
N GLU A 91 -19.07 -1.57 -13.82
CA GLU A 91 -18.46 -1.08 -12.57
C GLU A 91 -17.30 -0.10 -12.81
N LEU A 92 -16.77 0.00 -14.04
CA LEU A 92 -15.61 0.84 -14.36
C LEU A 92 -15.87 2.32 -14.07
N GLU A 93 -16.99 2.86 -14.57
CA GLU A 93 -17.35 4.26 -14.34
C GLU A 93 -17.67 4.57 -12.86
N PRO A 94 -18.43 3.73 -12.13
CA PRO A 94 -18.55 3.85 -10.68
C PRO A 94 -17.21 3.81 -9.94
N ALA A 95 -16.28 2.93 -10.32
CA ALA A 95 -14.96 2.84 -9.72
C ALA A 95 -14.13 4.11 -9.98
N GLN A 96 -14.16 4.67 -11.20
CA GLN A 96 -13.48 5.92 -11.53
C GLN A 96 -13.99 7.09 -10.68
N ARG A 97 -15.30 7.20 -10.50
CA ARG A 97 -15.89 8.22 -9.62
C ARG A 97 -15.44 8.04 -8.18
N LEU A 98 -15.49 6.81 -7.66
CA LEU A 98 -15.03 6.53 -6.31
C LEU A 98 -13.54 6.85 -6.09
N ILE A 99 -12.68 6.52 -7.06
CA ILE A 99 -11.24 6.87 -7.00
C ILE A 99 -11.06 8.38 -6.93
N THR A 100 -11.83 9.14 -7.71
CA THR A 100 -11.79 10.60 -7.68
C THR A 100 -12.23 11.15 -6.32
N ASP A 101 -13.31 10.61 -5.76
CA ASP A 101 -13.81 11.02 -4.44
C ASP A 101 -12.80 10.68 -3.33
N LEU A 102 -12.18 9.48 -3.37
CA LEU A 102 -11.14 9.09 -2.42
C LEU A 102 -9.91 9.99 -2.51
N TYR A 103 -9.46 10.33 -3.72
CA TYR A 103 -8.37 11.28 -3.92
C TYR A 103 -8.67 12.64 -3.28
N GLN A 104 -9.90 13.15 -3.41
CA GLN A 104 -10.31 14.41 -2.80
C GLN A 104 -10.33 14.36 -1.26
N THR A 105 -10.50 13.18 -0.66
CA THR A 105 -10.37 13.03 0.81
C THR A 105 -8.93 13.07 1.30
N GLY A 106 -7.94 12.99 0.40
CA GLY A 106 -6.52 12.99 0.73
C GLY A 106 -5.96 11.61 1.08
N VAL A 107 -6.61 10.52 0.64
CA VAL A 107 -6.09 9.14 0.74
C VAL A 107 -4.74 9.05 0.03
N ASP A 108 -3.76 8.39 0.67
CA ASP A 108 -2.37 8.35 0.20
C ASP A 108 -2.16 7.37 -0.96
N ALA A 109 -2.86 6.23 -0.95
CA ALA A 109 -2.77 5.24 -2.03
C ALA A 109 -4.01 4.34 -2.12
N LEU A 110 -4.18 3.70 -3.28
CA LEU A 110 -5.17 2.64 -3.49
C LEU A 110 -4.48 1.29 -3.62
N ILE A 111 -4.99 0.28 -2.93
CA ILE A 111 -4.56 -1.11 -3.10
C ILE A 111 -5.53 -1.78 -4.07
N VAL A 112 -5.07 -2.07 -5.28
CA VAL A 112 -5.89 -2.52 -6.39
C VAL A 112 -5.52 -3.91 -6.88
N GLN A 113 -6.47 -4.58 -7.53
CA GLN A 113 -6.27 -5.88 -8.16
C GLN A 113 -6.47 -5.81 -9.67
N ASP A 114 -7.51 -5.12 -10.12
CA ASP A 114 -7.89 -5.09 -11.53
C ASP A 114 -7.01 -4.11 -12.32
N MET A 115 -6.41 -4.60 -13.39
CA MET A 115 -5.54 -3.78 -14.25
C MET A 115 -6.34 -2.83 -15.14
N GLY A 116 -7.65 -3.05 -15.32
CA GLY A 116 -8.54 -2.13 -16.03
C GLY A 116 -8.56 -0.72 -15.44
N ILE A 117 -8.20 -0.58 -14.16
CA ILE A 117 -8.04 0.72 -13.49
C ILE A 117 -7.00 1.61 -14.20
N LEU A 118 -5.98 1.02 -14.82
CA LEU A 118 -4.92 1.76 -15.53
C LEU A 118 -5.43 2.46 -16.82
N GLU A 119 -6.56 2.00 -17.36
CA GLU A 119 -7.20 2.59 -18.55
C GLU A 119 -8.23 3.69 -18.20
N LEU A 120 -8.51 3.88 -16.90
CA LEU A 120 -9.44 4.91 -16.43
C LEU A 120 -8.73 6.27 -16.33
N ASP A 121 -9.48 7.34 -16.61
CA ASP A 121 -9.03 8.72 -16.35
C ASP A 121 -9.15 9.02 -14.85
N ILE A 122 -8.12 8.69 -14.10
CA ILE A 122 -8.07 8.85 -12.64
C ILE A 122 -7.07 9.94 -12.23
N PRO A 123 -7.29 10.60 -11.08
CA PRO A 123 -6.34 11.57 -10.55
C PRO A 123 -5.00 10.90 -10.19
N PRO A 124 -3.90 11.69 -10.03
CA PRO A 124 -2.58 11.15 -9.74
C PRO A 124 -2.46 10.63 -8.29
N ILE A 125 -3.13 9.52 -8.01
CA ILE A 125 -3.08 8.79 -6.74
C ILE A 125 -2.11 7.61 -6.86
N GLU A 126 -1.36 7.31 -5.80
CA GLU A 126 -0.49 6.14 -5.79
C GLU A 126 -1.29 4.83 -5.89
N LEU A 127 -0.80 3.90 -6.72
CA LEU A 127 -1.38 2.57 -6.88
C LEU A 127 -0.45 1.52 -6.30
N HIS A 128 -0.98 0.70 -5.40
CA HIS A 128 -0.30 -0.45 -4.82
C HIS A 128 -0.94 -1.74 -5.34
N ALA A 129 -0.12 -2.67 -5.84
CA ALA A 129 -0.62 -3.95 -6.32
C ALA A 129 -0.99 -4.85 -5.14
N SER A 130 -2.24 -5.29 -5.09
CA SER A 130 -2.76 -6.16 -4.03
C SER A 130 -2.12 -7.55 -4.06
N THR A 131 -2.12 -8.27 -2.91
CA THR A 131 -1.84 -9.71 -2.86
C THR A 131 -2.76 -10.51 -3.78
N GLN A 132 -3.95 -10.00 -4.09
CA GLN A 132 -4.90 -10.61 -5.02
C GLN A 132 -4.36 -10.67 -6.47
N CYS A 133 -3.34 -9.88 -6.80
CA CYS A 133 -2.64 -9.97 -8.08
C CYS A 133 -1.75 -11.21 -8.20
N ASP A 134 -1.55 -11.98 -7.12
CA ASP A 134 -0.74 -13.21 -7.10
C ASP A 134 0.67 -13.01 -7.68
N ILE A 135 1.44 -12.09 -7.10
CA ILE A 135 2.75 -11.70 -7.59
C ILE A 135 3.80 -12.65 -7.02
N ARG A 136 4.33 -13.54 -7.88
CA ARG A 136 5.25 -14.61 -7.50
C ARG A 136 6.57 -14.59 -8.26
N THR A 137 6.68 -13.78 -9.31
CA THR A 137 7.86 -13.77 -10.19
C THR A 137 8.42 -12.36 -10.37
N VAL A 138 9.71 -12.30 -10.68
CA VAL A 138 10.42 -11.04 -10.98
C VAL A 138 9.78 -10.34 -12.18
N GLU A 139 9.41 -11.09 -13.23
CA GLU A 139 8.84 -10.53 -14.45
C GLU A 139 7.49 -9.86 -14.17
N LYS A 140 6.64 -10.48 -13.34
CA LYS A 140 5.35 -9.90 -12.97
C LYS A 140 5.53 -8.66 -12.09
N ALA A 141 6.45 -8.69 -11.13
CA ALA A 141 6.77 -7.54 -10.31
C ALA A 141 7.29 -6.37 -11.16
N LYS A 142 8.23 -6.66 -12.09
CA LYS A 142 8.76 -5.68 -13.02
C LYS A 142 7.67 -5.09 -13.91
N PHE A 143 6.81 -5.92 -14.50
CA PHE A 143 5.68 -5.44 -15.30
C PHE A 143 4.82 -4.46 -14.53
N LEU A 144 4.43 -4.77 -13.29
CA LEU A 144 3.61 -3.90 -12.47
C LEU A 144 4.31 -2.57 -12.13
N SER A 145 5.61 -2.62 -11.85
CA SER A 145 6.41 -1.41 -11.67
C SER A 145 6.47 -0.56 -12.93
N ASP A 146 6.69 -1.19 -14.09
CA ASP A 146 6.79 -0.50 -15.39
C ASP A 146 5.48 0.19 -15.81
N VAL A 147 4.32 -0.34 -15.39
CA VAL A 147 2.99 0.27 -15.67
C VAL A 147 2.53 1.25 -14.59
N GLY A 148 3.36 1.53 -13.57
CA GLY A 148 3.14 2.65 -12.63
C GLY A 148 2.74 2.30 -11.21
N PHE A 149 2.77 1.02 -10.83
CA PHE A 149 2.58 0.66 -9.42
C PHE A 149 3.80 1.07 -8.58
N THR A 150 3.57 1.83 -7.52
CA THR A 150 4.61 2.34 -6.62
C THR A 150 4.97 1.36 -5.52
N GLN A 151 4.05 0.44 -5.18
CA GLN A 151 4.26 -0.61 -4.19
C GLN A 151 3.60 -1.92 -4.64
N ILE A 152 4.26 -3.04 -4.31
CA ILE A 152 3.82 -4.38 -4.71
C ILE A 152 3.70 -5.25 -3.45
N VAL A 153 2.52 -5.83 -3.21
CA VAL A 153 2.31 -6.78 -2.12
C VAL A 153 2.42 -8.18 -2.68
N LEU A 154 3.52 -8.85 -2.33
CA LEU A 154 3.85 -10.19 -2.84
C LEU A 154 2.88 -11.26 -2.35
N ALA A 155 2.80 -12.36 -3.09
CA ALA A 155 2.07 -13.56 -2.68
C ALA A 155 2.67 -14.14 -1.39
N ARG A 156 1.82 -14.62 -0.48
CA ARG A 156 2.22 -15.09 0.87
C ARG A 156 2.98 -16.40 0.87
N GLU A 157 2.91 -17.15 -0.23
CA GLU A 157 3.51 -18.48 -0.39
C GLU A 157 4.99 -18.44 -0.77
N LEU A 158 5.56 -17.25 -1.00
CA LEU A 158 6.96 -17.08 -1.37
C LEU A 158 7.88 -17.36 -0.18
N ASN A 159 8.97 -18.07 -0.44
CA ASN A 159 10.07 -18.19 0.50
C ASN A 159 11.01 -16.96 0.42
N LEU A 160 11.95 -16.87 1.36
CA LEU A 160 12.85 -15.71 1.46
C LEU A 160 13.77 -15.54 0.24
N ASP A 161 14.17 -16.63 -0.42
CA ASP A 161 15.04 -16.54 -1.62
C ASP A 161 14.26 -16.01 -2.81
N GLN A 162 12.99 -16.40 -2.96
CA GLN A 162 12.09 -15.86 -3.98
C GLN A 162 11.81 -14.37 -3.73
N ILE A 163 11.59 -13.96 -2.47
CA ILE A 163 11.41 -12.55 -2.10
C ILE A 163 12.66 -11.75 -2.44
N ARG A 164 13.86 -12.24 -2.10
CA ARG A 164 15.14 -11.57 -2.45
C ARG A 164 15.37 -11.44 -3.94
N ALA A 165 14.89 -12.40 -4.74
CA ALA A 165 15.03 -12.32 -6.18
C ALA A 165 14.13 -11.25 -6.82
N ILE A 166 13.01 -10.92 -6.18
CA ILE A 166 12.05 -9.89 -6.64
C ILE A 166 12.47 -8.50 -6.17
N HIS A 167 13.06 -8.39 -5.00
CA HIS A 167 13.51 -7.14 -4.39
C HIS A 167 14.79 -6.61 -5.07
#